data_85c2ad28108aa5489e18c4f1e5e931c5
#
_entry.id   85c2ad28108aa5489e18c4f1e5e931c5
#
_cell.length_a   1.000
_cell.length_b   1.000
_cell.length_c   1.000
_cell.angle_alpha   90.00
_cell.angle_beta   90.00
_cell.angle_gamma   90.00
#
_symmetry.space_group_name_H-M   'P 1'
#
loop_
_entity.id
_entity.type
_entity.pdbx_description
1 polymer ?
#
loop_
_entity_poly.entity_id
_entity_poly.type
_entity_poly.pdbx_seq_one_letter_code
_entity_poly.pdbx_strand_id
1 'polypeptide(L)'
;IKNYYISLMEINKSKTTIQSSLSDAIIDQGLRSYMLKVYNYMASGVLLTGFIALLLFKMAVVSGPNGEIIGLTSLGNTIYNSGFAWVLMLAPLGIVFYMSFGIAKMSTAKAQTVFWIFAGLMGASLSSIFLAYTGTSITRVFFITAGTFGAMSIYGYTTKRDLTKLGSFLMMGLIGIIIASIVNIFMKSSMMCFVISILGVLIFVGLTAYDTQKIKNMYASSDSGEVIGKKAVMGALTLYL
;
A
#
# COMPACT_ATOMS: atom_id res chain seq x y z
N ILE A 1 27.21 -10.55 56.60
CA ILE A 1 26.07 -9.67 56.30
C ILE A 1 26.30 -8.93 54.97
N LYS A 2 27.48 -8.29 54.77
CA LYS A 2 27.79 -7.50 53.56
C LYS A 2 27.74 -8.35 52.26
N ASN A 3 28.26 -9.57 52.26
CA ASN A 3 28.25 -10.48 51.11
C ASN A 3 26.81 -10.96 50.75
N TYR A 4 25.94 -11.09 51.73
CA TYR A 4 24.53 -11.47 51.52
C TYR A 4 23.76 -10.36 50.81
N TYR A 5 23.95 -9.09 51.18
CA TYR A 5 23.33 -7.95 50.47
C TYR A 5 23.85 -7.78 49.06
N ILE A 6 25.15 -8.02 48.82
CA ILE A 6 25.71 -7.97 47.44
C ILE A 6 25.07 -9.04 46.54
N SER A 7 24.97 -10.29 47.05
CA SER A 7 24.32 -11.38 46.31
C SER A 7 22.85 -11.11 46.01
N LEU A 8 22.09 -10.52 46.94
CA LEU A 8 20.71 -10.12 46.71
C LEU A 8 20.58 -9.00 45.64
N MET A 9 21.50 -8.04 45.67
CA MET A 9 21.53 -6.98 44.62
C MET A 9 21.84 -7.54 43.25
N GLU A 10 22.78 -8.48 43.13
CA GLU A 10 23.11 -9.13 41.84
C GLU A 10 21.94 -9.97 41.32
N ILE A 11 21.26 -10.72 42.19
CA ILE A 11 20.07 -11.49 41.82
C ILE A 11 18.94 -10.57 41.33
N ASN A 12 18.71 -9.44 42.03
CA ASN A 12 17.69 -8.48 41.62
C ASN A 12 18.04 -7.80 40.29
N LYS A 13 19.30 -7.42 40.11
CA LYS A 13 19.79 -6.84 38.85
C LYS A 13 19.65 -7.83 37.68
N SER A 14 20.01 -9.10 37.90
CA SER A 14 19.85 -10.16 36.92
C SER A 14 18.38 -10.40 36.56
N LYS A 15 17.48 -10.46 37.56
CA LYS A 15 16.02 -10.57 37.31
C LYS A 15 15.47 -9.40 36.49
N THR A 16 15.86 -8.17 36.83
CA THR A 16 15.42 -6.98 36.12
C THR A 16 15.93 -6.99 34.68
N THR A 17 17.17 -7.41 34.45
CA THR A 17 17.74 -7.52 33.08
C THR A 17 17.05 -8.61 32.26
N ILE A 18 16.75 -9.77 32.86
CA ILE A 18 16.01 -10.85 32.18
C ILE A 18 14.59 -10.40 31.87
N GLN A 19 13.93 -9.69 32.76
CA GLN A 19 12.57 -9.23 32.57
C GLN A 19 12.49 -8.15 31.48
N SER A 20 13.46 -7.24 31.38
CA SER A 20 13.53 -6.27 30.30
C SER A 20 13.80 -6.93 28.95
N SER A 21 14.73 -7.88 28.88
CA SER A 21 15.02 -8.59 27.62
C SER A 21 13.86 -9.46 27.12
N LEU A 22 13.09 -10.07 28.03
CA LEU A 22 11.86 -10.80 27.69
C LEU A 22 10.77 -9.84 27.19
N SER A 23 10.61 -8.69 27.82
CA SER A 23 9.68 -7.64 27.40
C SER A 23 10.01 -7.15 25.99
N ASP A 24 11.27 -6.84 25.72
CA ASP A 24 11.72 -6.37 24.42
C ASP A 24 11.52 -7.44 23.33
N ALA A 25 11.79 -8.71 23.64
CA ALA A 25 11.55 -9.81 22.70
C ALA A 25 10.07 -10.02 22.38
N ILE A 26 9.18 -9.84 23.34
CA ILE A 26 7.71 -9.93 23.13
C ILE A 26 7.23 -8.75 22.26
N ILE A 27 7.76 -7.55 22.51
CA ILE A 27 7.43 -6.36 21.71
C ILE A 27 7.89 -6.54 20.27
N ASP A 28 9.10 -7.03 20.03
CA ASP A 28 9.63 -7.32 18.70
C ASP A 28 8.81 -8.38 17.96
N GLN A 29 8.39 -9.45 18.65
CA GLN A 29 7.53 -10.48 18.07
C GLN A 29 6.14 -9.94 17.73
N GLY A 30 5.56 -9.10 18.57
CA GLY A 30 4.28 -8.43 18.31
C GLY A 30 4.36 -7.48 17.13
N LEU A 31 5.40 -6.66 17.05
CA LEU A 31 5.66 -5.77 15.92
C LEU A 31 5.81 -6.55 14.61
N ARG A 32 6.59 -7.64 14.62
CA ARG A 32 6.75 -8.51 13.44
C ARG A 32 5.41 -9.09 12.99
N SER A 33 4.60 -9.60 13.91
CA SER A 33 3.27 -10.14 13.62
C SER A 33 2.34 -9.08 13.01
N TYR A 34 2.37 -7.86 13.55
CA TYR A 34 1.62 -6.73 13.04
C TYR A 34 2.04 -6.37 11.62
N MET A 35 3.34 -6.20 11.34
CA MET A 35 3.85 -5.87 10.01
C MET A 35 3.55 -6.97 8.99
N LEU A 36 3.63 -8.25 9.38
CA LEU A 36 3.22 -9.36 8.51
C LEU A 36 1.74 -9.29 8.15
N LYS A 37 0.85 -8.89 9.08
CA LYS A 37 -0.57 -8.67 8.78
C LYS A 37 -0.75 -7.53 7.77
N VAL A 38 -0.04 -6.41 7.93
CA VAL A 38 -0.06 -5.28 6.98
C VAL A 38 0.32 -5.76 5.58
N TYR A 39 1.45 -6.43 5.43
CA TYR A 39 1.91 -6.92 4.13
C TYR A 39 0.99 -7.99 3.53
N ASN A 40 0.44 -8.88 4.34
CA ASN A 40 -0.50 -9.89 3.86
C ASN A 40 -1.79 -9.26 3.33
N TYR A 41 -2.36 -8.28 4.03
CA TYR A 41 -3.53 -7.54 3.51
C TYR A 41 -3.20 -6.81 2.21
N MET A 42 -2.09 -6.06 2.17
CA MET A 42 -1.67 -5.33 0.99
C MET A 42 -1.44 -6.26 -0.20
N ALA A 43 -0.63 -7.31 -0.03
CA ALA A 43 -0.32 -8.25 -1.09
C ALA A 43 -1.57 -8.98 -1.61
N SER A 44 -2.44 -9.45 -0.72
CA SER A 44 -3.69 -10.10 -1.13
C SER A 44 -4.67 -9.11 -1.76
N GLY A 45 -4.70 -7.84 -1.33
CA GLY A 45 -5.45 -6.78 -1.99
C GLY A 45 -4.97 -6.54 -3.42
N VAL A 46 -3.67 -6.42 -3.64
CA VAL A 46 -3.07 -6.27 -4.97
C VAL A 46 -3.36 -7.47 -5.87
N LEU A 47 -3.26 -8.70 -5.32
CA LEU A 47 -3.61 -9.92 -6.06
C LEU A 47 -5.09 -9.94 -6.47
N LEU A 48 -6.00 -9.58 -5.57
CA LEU A 48 -7.42 -9.46 -5.87
C LEU A 48 -7.67 -8.42 -6.96
N THR A 49 -7.03 -7.27 -6.88
CA THR A 49 -7.09 -6.21 -7.90
C THR A 49 -6.66 -6.73 -9.27
N GLY A 50 -5.51 -7.39 -9.35
CA GLY A 50 -5.01 -7.96 -10.59
C GLY A 50 -5.94 -9.03 -11.16
N PHE A 51 -6.47 -9.90 -10.31
CA PHE A 51 -7.43 -10.94 -10.71
C PHE A 51 -8.72 -10.33 -11.28
N ILE A 52 -9.32 -9.36 -10.59
CA ILE A 52 -10.56 -8.70 -11.03
C ILE A 52 -10.30 -7.89 -12.31
N ALA A 53 -9.18 -7.18 -12.39
CA ALA A 53 -8.82 -6.42 -13.59
C ALA A 53 -8.72 -7.33 -14.83
N LEU A 54 -8.03 -8.46 -14.70
CA LEU A 54 -7.88 -9.44 -15.77
C LEU A 54 -9.20 -10.12 -16.13
N LEU A 55 -9.99 -10.48 -15.12
CA LEU A 55 -11.30 -11.11 -15.32
C LEU A 55 -12.25 -10.19 -16.09
N LEU A 56 -12.40 -8.94 -15.63
CA LEU A 56 -13.26 -7.96 -16.27
C LEU A 56 -12.78 -7.61 -17.68
N PHE A 57 -11.48 -7.46 -17.89
CA PHE A 57 -10.92 -7.26 -19.20
C PHE A 57 -11.32 -8.39 -20.15
N LYS A 58 -11.12 -9.67 -19.76
CA LYS A 58 -11.50 -10.82 -20.60
C LYS A 58 -13.00 -10.88 -20.90
N MET A 59 -13.85 -10.44 -19.97
CA MET A 59 -15.30 -10.39 -20.18
C MET A 59 -15.73 -9.19 -21.04
N ALA A 60 -14.94 -8.12 -21.03
CA ALA A 60 -15.26 -6.85 -21.69
C ALA A 60 -14.81 -6.79 -23.14
N VAL A 61 -13.88 -7.66 -23.59
CA VAL A 61 -13.35 -7.65 -24.96
C VAL A 61 -13.79 -8.88 -25.75
N VAL A 62 -13.93 -8.68 -27.06
CA VAL A 62 -14.09 -9.77 -28.05
C VAL A 62 -12.72 -9.98 -28.67
N SER A 63 -12.15 -11.16 -28.48
CA SER A 63 -10.84 -11.52 -29.03
C SER A 63 -10.99 -12.31 -30.31
N GLY A 64 -10.14 -12.03 -31.29
CA GLY A 64 -10.03 -12.79 -32.54
C GLY A 64 -9.23 -14.09 -32.37
N PRO A 65 -9.10 -14.86 -33.46
CA PRO A 65 -8.41 -16.14 -33.50
C PRO A 65 -6.93 -16.06 -33.07
N ASN A 66 -6.28 -14.93 -33.34
CA ASN A 66 -4.87 -14.70 -33.00
C ASN A 66 -4.69 -13.96 -31.65
N GLY A 67 -5.78 -13.78 -30.87
CA GLY A 67 -5.75 -13.08 -29.59
C GLY A 67 -5.78 -11.55 -29.70
N GLU A 68 -5.95 -10.99 -30.91
CA GLU A 68 -6.17 -9.55 -31.10
C GLU A 68 -7.55 -9.14 -30.57
N ILE A 69 -7.66 -7.89 -30.10
CA ILE A 69 -8.92 -7.32 -29.67
C ILE A 69 -9.67 -6.83 -30.90
N ILE A 70 -10.79 -7.51 -31.24
CA ILE A 70 -11.64 -7.16 -32.40
C ILE A 70 -12.67 -6.09 -32.01
N GLY A 71 -13.11 -6.07 -30.74
CA GLY A 71 -14.11 -5.14 -30.28
C GLY A 71 -14.41 -5.28 -28.80
N LEU A 72 -15.42 -4.55 -28.37
CA LEU A 72 -15.92 -4.60 -26.98
C LEU A 72 -17.25 -5.35 -26.93
N THR A 73 -17.45 -6.11 -25.87
CA THR A 73 -18.74 -6.69 -25.54
C THR A 73 -19.72 -5.59 -25.08
N SER A 74 -21.00 -5.91 -24.91
CA SER A 74 -21.98 -4.99 -24.29
C SER A 74 -21.50 -4.52 -22.91
N LEU A 75 -20.93 -5.44 -22.10
CA LEU A 75 -20.33 -5.14 -20.80
C LEU A 75 -19.12 -4.21 -20.95
N GLY A 76 -18.25 -4.48 -21.92
CA GLY A 76 -17.09 -3.63 -22.20
C GLY A 76 -17.47 -2.20 -22.60
N ASN A 77 -18.49 -2.04 -23.45
CA ASN A 77 -19.01 -0.72 -23.78
C ASN A 77 -19.57 0.02 -22.56
N THR A 78 -20.27 -0.68 -21.67
CA THR A 78 -20.78 -0.07 -20.43
C THR A 78 -19.63 0.35 -19.51
N ILE A 79 -18.61 -0.48 -19.31
CA ILE A 79 -17.50 -0.21 -18.40
C ILE A 79 -16.55 0.86 -18.93
N TYR A 80 -16.25 0.86 -20.26
CA TYR A 80 -15.17 1.71 -20.80
C TYR A 80 -15.66 2.92 -21.56
N ASN A 81 -16.84 2.87 -22.20
CA ASN A 81 -17.33 3.92 -23.08
C ASN A 81 -18.54 4.69 -22.53
N SER A 82 -19.09 4.30 -21.39
CA SER A 82 -20.23 5.01 -20.80
C SER A 82 -19.79 5.94 -19.67
N GLY A 83 -20.72 6.76 -19.17
CA GLY A 83 -20.50 7.57 -17.96
C GLY A 83 -20.16 6.74 -16.72
N PHE A 84 -20.42 5.42 -16.73
CA PHE A 84 -20.05 4.50 -15.66
C PHE A 84 -18.53 4.34 -15.51
N ALA A 85 -17.75 4.55 -16.58
CA ALA A 85 -16.28 4.58 -16.54
C ALA A 85 -15.76 5.60 -15.51
N TRP A 86 -16.37 6.79 -15.47
CA TRP A 86 -16.02 7.83 -14.49
C TRP A 86 -16.34 7.41 -13.04
N VAL A 87 -17.46 6.72 -12.85
CA VAL A 87 -17.83 6.19 -11.53
C VAL A 87 -16.81 5.17 -11.08
N LEU A 88 -16.41 4.22 -11.95
CA LEU A 88 -15.40 3.22 -11.63
C LEU A 88 -14.02 3.84 -11.33
N MET A 89 -13.67 4.90 -12.03
CA MET A 89 -12.39 5.59 -11.83
C MET A 89 -12.36 6.34 -10.50
N LEU A 90 -13.47 6.95 -10.08
CA LEU A 90 -13.54 7.79 -8.88
C LEU A 90 -13.98 7.02 -7.61
N ALA A 91 -14.68 5.89 -7.75
CA ALA A 91 -15.18 5.12 -6.62
C ALA A 91 -14.09 4.65 -5.63
N PRO A 92 -12.92 4.15 -6.08
CA PRO A 92 -11.83 3.81 -5.16
C PRO A 92 -11.39 5.00 -4.29
N LEU A 93 -11.29 6.18 -4.88
CA LEU A 93 -10.93 7.41 -4.16
C LEU A 93 -11.96 7.73 -3.07
N GLY A 94 -13.25 7.59 -3.38
CA GLY A 94 -14.33 7.74 -2.40
C GLY A 94 -14.20 6.77 -1.22
N ILE A 95 -13.81 5.52 -1.48
CA ILE A 95 -13.58 4.54 -0.40
C ILE A 95 -12.34 4.90 0.44
N VAL A 96 -11.27 5.40 -0.19
CA VAL A 96 -10.09 5.88 0.57
C VAL A 96 -10.49 6.97 1.56
N PHE A 97 -11.26 7.97 1.11
CA PHE A 97 -11.76 9.01 2.00
C PHE A 97 -12.68 8.44 3.09
N TYR A 98 -13.61 7.55 2.72
CA TYR A 98 -14.50 6.90 3.69
C TYR A 98 -13.73 6.13 4.77
N MET A 99 -12.69 5.39 4.39
CA MET A 99 -11.82 4.69 5.35
C MET A 99 -11.01 5.66 6.20
N SER A 100 -10.38 6.67 5.58
CA SER A 100 -9.52 7.62 6.28
C SER A 100 -10.25 8.39 7.38
N PHE A 101 -11.48 8.82 7.12
CA PHE A 101 -12.28 9.55 8.12
C PHE A 101 -13.08 8.63 9.05
N GLY A 102 -13.42 7.43 8.61
CA GLY A 102 -14.33 6.53 9.30
C GLY A 102 -13.69 5.44 10.15
N ILE A 103 -12.40 5.14 9.97
CA ILE A 103 -11.72 3.97 10.55
C ILE A 103 -11.83 3.90 12.08
N ALA A 104 -11.81 5.05 12.76
CA ALA A 104 -11.91 5.11 14.21
C ALA A 104 -13.23 4.53 14.74
N LYS A 105 -14.32 4.70 13.97
CA LYS A 105 -15.68 4.25 14.31
C LYS A 105 -16.04 2.87 13.75
N MET A 106 -15.17 2.28 12.91
CA MET A 106 -15.40 0.97 12.32
C MET A 106 -14.89 -0.13 13.25
N SER A 107 -15.52 -1.31 13.20
CA SER A 107 -14.92 -2.55 13.71
C SER A 107 -13.83 -3.03 12.73
N THR A 108 -12.89 -3.86 13.21
CA THR A 108 -11.86 -4.47 12.35
C THR A 108 -12.46 -5.22 11.17
N ALA A 109 -13.52 -6.00 11.40
CA ALA A 109 -14.21 -6.74 10.34
C ALA A 109 -14.78 -5.81 9.27
N LYS A 110 -15.41 -4.69 9.68
CA LYS A 110 -15.91 -3.69 8.74
C LYS A 110 -14.79 -3.04 7.93
N ALA A 111 -13.68 -2.67 8.58
CA ALA A 111 -12.52 -2.12 7.89
C ALA A 111 -11.93 -3.08 6.86
N GLN A 112 -11.84 -4.36 7.19
CA GLN A 112 -11.40 -5.41 6.26
C GLN A 112 -12.35 -5.54 5.06
N THR A 113 -13.66 -5.60 5.30
CA THR A 113 -14.64 -5.68 4.21
C THR A 113 -14.54 -4.49 3.27
N VAL A 114 -14.42 -3.27 3.81
CA VAL A 114 -14.29 -2.06 3.00
C VAL A 114 -12.97 -2.07 2.20
N PHE A 115 -11.88 -2.57 2.79
CA PHE A 115 -10.60 -2.75 2.09
C PHE A 115 -10.72 -3.74 0.90
N TRP A 116 -11.44 -4.86 1.07
CA TRP A 116 -11.67 -5.80 -0.03
C TRP A 116 -12.55 -5.21 -1.15
N ILE A 117 -13.58 -4.44 -0.78
CA ILE A 117 -14.40 -3.71 -1.76
C ILE A 117 -13.53 -2.70 -2.51
N PHE A 118 -12.67 -1.97 -1.81
CA PHE A 118 -11.70 -1.06 -2.42
C PHE A 118 -10.79 -1.78 -3.42
N ALA A 119 -10.17 -2.91 -3.05
CA ALA A 119 -9.31 -3.69 -3.93
C ALA A 119 -10.07 -4.19 -5.18
N GLY A 120 -11.32 -4.60 -5.01
CA GLY A 120 -12.19 -5.01 -6.13
C GLY A 120 -12.51 -3.86 -7.08
N LEU A 121 -12.88 -2.71 -6.56
CA LEU A 121 -13.14 -1.52 -7.38
C LEU A 121 -11.89 -0.99 -8.08
N MET A 122 -10.73 -1.04 -7.42
CA MET A 122 -9.45 -0.75 -8.06
C MET A 122 -9.19 -1.71 -9.23
N GLY A 123 -9.48 -3.00 -9.06
CA GLY A 123 -9.37 -3.96 -10.16
C GLY A 123 -10.28 -3.63 -11.32
N ALA A 124 -11.54 -3.27 -11.04
CA ALA A 124 -12.49 -2.88 -12.07
C ALA A 124 -12.03 -1.61 -12.81
N SER A 125 -11.55 -0.60 -12.08
CA SER A 125 -11.01 0.63 -12.64
C SER A 125 -9.77 0.38 -13.50
N LEU A 126 -8.84 -0.44 -13.02
CA LEU A 126 -7.58 -0.75 -13.73
C LEU A 126 -7.73 -1.74 -14.88
N SER A 127 -8.91 -2.35 -15.08
CA SER A 127 -9.14 -3.29 -16.19
C SER A 127 -8.91 -2.65 -17.56
N SER A 128 -9.14 -1.34 -17.69
CA SER A 128 -8.89 -0.57 -18.92
C SER A 128 -7.41 -0.49 -19.32
N ILE A 129 -6.48 -0.71 -18.40
CA ILE A 129 -5.02 -0.71 -18.66
C ILE A 129 -4.67 -1.79 -19.71
N PHE A 130 -5.37 -2.93 -19.72
CA PHE A 130 -5.15 -4.00 -20.68
C PHE A 130 -5.58 -3.64 -22.13
N LEU A 131 -6.36 -2.56 -22.31
CA LEU A 131 -6.66 -2.02 -23.64
C LEU A 131 -5.50 -1.18 -24.19
N ALA A 132 -4.73 -0.53 -23.32
CA ALA A 132 -3.66 0.40 -23.68
C ALA A 132 -2.27 -0.25 -23.73
N TYR A 133 -2.04 -1.30 -22.92
CA TYR A 133 -0.73 -1.92 -22.75
C TYR A 133 -0.79 -3.44 -22.94
N THR A 134 0.30 -4.00 -23.50
CA THR A 134 0.42 -5.45 -23.67
C THR A 134 0.61 -6.16 -22.33
N GLY A 135 0.11 -7.39 -22.21
CA GLY A 135 0.30 -8.22 -21.00
C GLY A 135 1.78 -8.39 -20.62
N THR A 136 2.67 -8.51 -21.61
CA THR A 136 4.14 -8.58 -21.38
C THR A 136 4.67 -7.31 -20.72
N SER A 137 4.21 -6.13 -21.19
CA SER A 137 4.61 -4.84 -20.61
C SER A 137 4.14 -4.70 -19.18
N ILE A 138 2.87 -5.04 -18.90
CA ILE A 138 2.27 -5.00 -17.57
C ILE A 138 3.03 -5.94 -16.61
N THR A 139 3.30 -7.18 -17.05
CA THR A 139 4.04 -8.16 -16.25
C THR A 139 5.45 -7.67 -15.91
N ARG A 140 6.16 -7.10 -16.87
CA ARG A 140 7.51 -6.55 -16.65
C ARG A 140 7.50 -5.44 -15.61
N VAL A 141 6.59 -4.47 -15.75
CA VAL A 141 6.45 -3.35 -14.80
C VAL A 141 6.08 -3.88 -13.42
N PHE A 142 5.16 -4.84 -13.35
CA PHE A 142 4.76 -5.46 -12.08
C PHE A 142 5.95 -6.04 -11.31
N PHE A 143 6.80 -6.85 -11.95
CA PHE A 143 7.96 -7.44 -11.27
C PHE A 143 9.02 -6.42 -10.86
N ILE A 144 9.27 -5.41 -11.71
CA ILE A 144 10.20 -4.32 -11.38
C ILE A 144 9.67 -3.54 -10.15
N THR A 145 8.39 -3.19 -10.16
CA THR A 145 7.75 -2.46 -9.05
C THR A 145 7.74 -3.29 -7.77
N ALA A 146 7.39 -4.58 -7.86
CA ALA A 146 7.38 -5.48 -6.71
C ALA A 146 8.79 -5.62 -6.09
N GLY A 147 9.83 -5.75 -6.90
CA GLY A 147 11.22 -5.80 -6.42
C GLY A 147 11.66 -4.49 -5.74
N THR A 148 11.35 -3.36 -6.37
CA THR A 148 11.64 -2.02 -5.82
C THR A 148 10.89 -1.78 -4.52
N PHE A 149 9.59 -2.09 -4.49
CA PHE A 149 8.76 -2.01 -3.29
C PHE A 149 9.33 -2.86 -2.15
N GLY A 150 9.67 -4.12 -2.43
CA GLY A 150 10.26 -5.03 -1.43
C GLY A 150 11.55 -4.48 -0.84
N ALA A 151 12.47 -3.99 -1.68
CA ALA A 151 13.74 -3.41 -1.25
C ALA A 151 13.52 -2.16 -0.36
N MET A 152 12.63 -1.25 -0.77
CA MET A 152 12.38 -0.01 -0.03
C MET A 152 11.57 -0.26 1.25
N SER A 153 10.68 -1.25 1.26
CA SER A 153 9.99 -1.69 2.47
C SER A 153 10.96 -2.26 3.50
N ILE A 154 11.91 -3.11 3.09
CA ILE A 154 12.96 -3.64 3.97
C ILE A 154 13.79 -2.48 4.52
N TYR A 155 14.20 -1.55 3.67
CA TYR A 155 14.95 -0.36 4.10
C TYR A 155 14.15 0.46 5.13
N GLY A 156 12.89 0.80 4.85
CA GLY A 156 12.02 1.56 5.77
C GLY A 156 11.79 0.84 7.11
N TYR A 157 11.68 -0.50 7.10
CA TYR A 157 11.53 -1.30 8.30
C TYR A 157 12.79 -1.35 9.16
N THR A 158 13.97 -1.48 8.54
CA THR A 158 15.25 -1.75 9.22
C THR A 158 16.03 -0.48 9.57
N THR A 159 15.82 0.61 8.82
CA THR A 159 16.58 1.84 9.03
C THR A 159 16.38 2.43 10.43
N LYS A 160 17.48 2.90 11.03
CA LYS A 160 17.48 3.64 12.30
C LYS A 160 17.35 5.15 12.10
N ARG A 161 17.47 5.63 10.85
CA ARG A 161 17.30 7.04 10.54
C ARG A 161 15.83 7.41 10.55
N ASP A 162 15.49 8.55 11.14
CA ASP A 162 14.14 9.11 11.06
C ASP A 162 13.89 9.66 9.65
N LEU A 163 12.93 9.06 8.95
CA LEU A 163 12.55 9.42 7.59
C LEU A 163 11.47 10.52 7.53
N THR A 164 11.01 11.05 8.66
CA THR A 164 9.91 12.02 8.72
C THR A 164 10.17 13.26 7.89
N LYS A 165 11.40 13.82 7.99
CA LYS A 165 11.79 15.00 7.18
C LYS A 165 11.81 14.68 5.69
N LEU A 166 12.33 13.51 5.32
CA LEU A 166 12.36 13.03 3.95
C LEU A 166 10.92 12.81 3.43
N GLY A 167 10.06 12.18 4.22
CA GLY A 167 8.65 11.97 3.88
C GLY A 167 7.91 13.27 3.64
N SER A 168 8.11 14.28 4.50
CA SER A 168 7.51 15.62 4.30
C SER A 168 7.98 16.28 3.00
N PHE A 169 9.27 16.19 2.68
CA PHE A 169 9.82 16.71 1.44
C PHE A 169 9.25 15.98 0.21
N LEU A 170 9.15 14.65 0.26
CA LEU A 170 8.60 13.85 -0.83
C LEU A 170 7.11 14.10 -1.03
N MET A 171 6.35 14.32 0.05
CA MET A 171 4.93 14.71 -0.05
C MET A 171 4.75 16.07 -0.73
N MET A 172 5.62 17.05 -0.46
CA MET A 172 5.63 18.30 -1.21
C MET A 172 5.95 18.08 -2.70
N GLY A 173 6.93 17.22 -2.99
CA GLY A 173 7.26 16.79 -4.34
C GLY A 173 6.09 16.11 -5.06
N LEU A 174 5.34 15.25 -4.37
CA LEU A 174 4.14 14.60 -4.88
C LEU A 174 3.07 15.63 -5.30
N ILE A 175 2.81 16.62 -4.47
CA ILE A 175 1.89 17.71 -4.81
C ILE A 175 2.40 18.46 -6.04
N GLY A 176 3.71 18.73 -6.10
CA GLY A 176 4.35 19.38 -7.24
C GLY A 176 4.17 18.63 -8.56
N ILE A 177 4.36 17.30 -8.57
CA ILE A 177 4.16 16.51 -9.80
C ILE A 177 2.69 16.37 -10.18
N ILE A 178 1.77 16.38 -9.22
CA ILE A 178 0.33 16.42 -9.52
C ILE A 178 -0.03 17.72 -10.25
N ILE A 179 0.42 18.86 -9.73
CA ILE A 179 0.22 20.15 -10.39
C ILE A 179 0.86 20.17 -11.78
N ALA A 180 2.12 19.72 -11.89
CA ALA A 180 2.81 19.61 -13.17
C ALA A 180 2.07 18.72 -14.18
N SER A 181 1.48 17.62 -13.71
CA SER A 181 0.68 16.71 -14.53
C SER A 181 -0.59 17.39 -15.06
N ILE A 182 -1.28 18.16 -14.22
CA ILE A 182 -2.46 18.94 -14.62
C ILE A 182 -2.07 19.98 -15.66
N VAL A 183 -0.99 20.71 -15.46
CA VAL A 183 -0.47 21.69 -16.43
C VAL A 183 -0.11 21.01 -17.75
N ASN A 184 0.50 19.81 -17.68
CA ASN A 184 0.90 19.08 -18.88
C ASN A 184 -0.28 18.57 -19.73
N ILE A 185 -1.47 18.39 -19.14
CA ILE A 185 -2.69 18.07 -19.89
C ILE A 185 -2.97 19.16 -20.95
N PHE A 186 -2.73 20.43 -20.61
CA PHE A 186 -2.91 21.57 -21.51
C PHE A 186 -1.72 21.76 -22.45
N MET A 187 -0.49 21.58 -21.95
CA MET A 187 0.74 21.76 -22.73
C MET A 187 1.02 20.62 -23.71
N LYS A 188 0.56 19.40 -23.40
CA LYS A 188 0.78 18.16 -24.18
C LYS A 188 2.27 17.92 -24.51
N SER A 189 3.18 18.32 -23.61
CA SER A 189 4.61 18.17 -23.79
C SER A 189 5.07 16.76 -23.42
N SER A 190 5.62 16.02 -24.38
CA SER A 190 6.21 14.68 -24.17
C SER A 190 7.43 14.73 -23.25
N MET A 191 8.26 15.79 -23.34
CA MET A 191 9.40 15.97 -22.45
C MET A 191 8.95 16.17 -20.99
N MET A 192 7.93 17.00 -20.77
CA MET A 192 7.37 17.17 -19.41
C MET A 192 6.78 15.87 -18.87
N CYS A 193 6.06 15.11 -19.69
CA CYS A 193 5.55 13.78 -19.33
C CYS A 193 6.69 12.84 -18.87
N PHE A 194 7.80 12.82 -19.62
CA PHE A 194 8.96 12.01 -19.28
C PHE A 194 9.61 12.42 -17.93
N VAL A 195 9.81 13.73 -17.71
CA VAL A 195 10.36 14.27 -16.46
C VAL A 195 9.44 13.96 -15.27
N ILE A 196 8.13 14.18 -15.40
CA ILE A 196 7.13 13.85 -14.39
C ILE A 196 7.19 12.35 -14.03
N SER A 197 7.33 11.48 -15.04
CA SER A 197 7.39 10.03 -14.82
C SER A 197 8.63 9.63 -14.02
N ILE A 198 9.81 10.19 -14.35
CA ILE A 198 11.05 9.90 -13.59
C ILE A 198 10.93 10.40 -12.14
N LEU A 199 10.53 11.65 -11.96
CA LEU A 199 10.37 12.25 -10.63
C LEU A 199 9.30 11.50 -9.82
N GLY A 200 8.21 11.08 -10.46
CA GLY A 200 7.16 10.28 -9.84
C GLY A 200 7.71 8.98 -9.27
N VAL A 201 8.45 8.21 -10.06
CA VAL A 201 9.06 6.96 -9.59
C VAL A 201 9.97 7.22 -8.38
N LEU A 202 10.85 8.22 -8.43
CA LEU A 202 11.77 8.53 -7.34
C LEU A 202 11.03 8.93 -6.05
N ILE A 203 9.97 9.73 -6.19
CA ILE A 203 9.15 10.17 -5.06
C ILE A 203 8.42 8.97 -4.44
N PHE A 204 7.74 8.14 -5.25
CA PHE A 204 7.03 6.97 -4.72
C PHE A 204 7.94 5.93 -4.09
N VAL A 205 9.13 5.70 -4.65
CA VAL A 205 10.16 4.84 -4.07
C VAL A 205 10.56 5.34 -2.68
N GLY A 206 10.79 6.63 -2.52
CA GLY A 206 11.12 7.22 -1.23
C GLY A 206 9.95 7.21 -0.24
N LEU A 207 8.73 7.48 -0.71
CA LEU A 207 7.52 7.41 0.11
C LEU A 207 7.25 5.99 0.60
N THR A 208 7.52 4.94 -0.18
CA THR A 208 7.39 3.55 0.26
C THR A 208 8.22 3.27 1.52
N ALA A 209 9.47 3.75 1.57
CA ALA A 209 10.30 3.59 2.76
C ALA A 209 9.76 4.39 3.95
N TYR A 210 9.35 5.62 3.73
CA TYR A 210 8.76 6.48 4.75
C TYR A 210 7.46 5.88 5.32
N ASP A 211 6.55 5.45 4.46
CA ASP A 211 5.27 4.87 4.88
C ASP A 211 5.47 3.56 5.64
N THR A 212 6.41 2.72 5.20
CA THR A 212 6.77 1.52 5.95
C THR A 212 7.27 1.85 7.35
N GLN A 213 8.16 2.85 7.50
CA GLN A 213 8.62 3.29 8.81
C GLN A 213 7.49 3.89 9.65
N LYS A 214 6.64 4.71 9.06
CA LYS A 214 5.47 5.30 9.70
C LYS A 214 4.51 4.22 10.23
N ILE A 215 4.20 3.21 9.42
CA ILE A 215 3.34 2.08 9.81
C ILE A 215 3.98 1.28 10.93
N LYS A 216 5.27 0.98 10.85
CA LYS A 216 6.03 0.34 11.92
C LYS A 216 5.89 1.10 13.25
N ASN A 217 6.02 2.43 13.21
CA ASN A 217 5.93 3.29 14.39
C ASN A 217 4.50 3.46 14.93
N MET A 218 3.48 3.07 14.17
CA MET A 218 2.08 3.04 14.65
C MET A 218 1.81 1.87 15.60
N TYR A 219 2.66 0.85 15.64
CA TYR A 219 2.49 -0.29 16.54
C TYR A 219 2.73 0.13 17.99
N ALA A 220 1.82 -0.25 18.88
CA ALA A 220 1.99 -0.16 20.31
C ALA A 220 1.59 -1.49 20.96
N SER A 221 2.44 -2.03 21.83
CA SER A 221 2.19 -3.30 22.51
C SER A 221 1.01 -3.25 23.48
N SER A 222 0.63 -2.04 23.90
CA SER A 222 -0.54 -1.77 24.75
C SER A 222 -1.87 -1.74 24.01
N ASP A 223 -1.86 -1.75 22.66
CA ASP A 223 -3.09 -1.71 21.88
C ASP A 223 -3.88 -3.00 22.01
N SER A 224 -5.21 -2.89 22.05
CA SER A 224 -6.08 -4.06 21.95
C SER A 224 -5.96 -4.72 20.58
N GLY A 225 -6.29 -6.01 20.50
CA GLY A 225 -6.27 -6.74 19.22
C GLY A 225 -7.14 -6.11 18.13
N GLU A 226 -8.22 -5.43 18.51
CA GLU A 226 -9.08 -4.69 17.58
C GLU A 226 -8.38 -3.44 17.02
N VAL A 227 -7.69 -2.69 17.88
CA VAL A 227 -6.92 -1.50 17.44
C VAL A 227 -5.78 -1.92 16.53
N ILE A 228 -5.03 -2.96 16.89
CA ILE A 228 -3.97 -3.53 16.05
C ILE A 228 -4.52 -3.97 14.68
N GLY A 229 -5.69 -4.62 14.67
CA GLY A 229 -6.36 -5.03 13.42
C GLY A 229 -6.71 -3.84 12.51
N LYS A 230 -7.31 -2.79 13.08
CA LYS A 230 -7.63 -1.56 12.32
C LYS A 230 -6.39 -0.86 11.80
N LYS A 231 -5.34 -0.74 12.62
CA LYS A 231 -4.04 -0.19 12.21
C LYS A 231 -3.40 -1.01 11.08
N ALA A 232 -3.52 -2.35 11.13
CA ALA A 232 -2.99 -3.20 10.07
C ALA A 232 -3.72 -3.00 8.73
N VAL A 233 -5.04 -2.88 8.74
CA VAL A 233 -5.83 -2.61 7.52
C VAL A 233 -5.51 -1.22 6.95
N MET A 234 -5.40 -0.19 7.80
CA MET A 234 -5.00 1.14 7.35
C MET A 234 -3.57 1.19 6.82
N GLY A 235 -2.65 0.49 7.49
CA GLY A 235 -1.28 0.36 7.00
C GLY A 235 -1.22 -0.34 5.64
N ALA A 236 -2.02 -1.39 5.45
CA ALA A 236 -2.14 -2.06 4.16
C ALA A 236 -2.70 -1.15 3.07
N LEU A 237 -3.72 -0.35 3.37
CA LEU A 237 -4.28 0.65 2.46
C LEU A 237 -3.23 1.71 2.08
N THR A 238 -2.47 2.19 3.06
CA THR A 238 -1.40 3.19 2.84
C THR A 238 -0.30 2.64 1.91
N LEU A 239 0.14 1.39 2.11
CA LEU A 239 1.15 0.77 1.24
C LEU A 239 0.61 0.36 -0.12
N TYR A 240 -0.70 0.16 -0.23
CA TYR A 240 -1.35 -0.17 -1.50
C TYR A 240 -1.46 1.07 -2.41
N LEU A 241 -1.70 2.27 -1.83
CA LEU A 241 -1.84 3.54 -2.54
C LEU A 241 -0.49 4.13 -2.96
#